data_345b15899b54c0b206c1bec1eed028b4
#
_entry.id   345b15899b54c0b206c1bec1eed028b4
#
_cell.length_a   1.000
_cell.length_b   1.000
_cell.length_c   1.000
_cell.angle_alpha   90.00
_cell.angle_beta   90.00
_cell.angle_gamma   90.00
#
_symmetry.space_group_name_H-M   'P 1'
#
loop_
_entity.id
_entity.type
_entity.pdbx_description
1 polymer ?
#
loop_
_entity_poly.entity_id
_entity_poly.type
_entity_poly.pdbx_seq_one_letter_code
_entity_poly.pdbx_strand_id
1 'polypeptide(L)'
;MNRITLLLSICLIVGSISAQNVRIKDVASITGLEDVQLVGYGLVVGLAGTGDKSQTVFTEQTIINMLKNMGIEIQDKNMRIRNVASVMVTGTLTPFKRKGTRFDITVSSLGDATSLEGGTLIITPLQGGDGTIYATCQGPIATGGYDIRDNGLNRIKKNHTLVGRIPGGAIVQKEYEFNVLDNKELSLSLSNPDFSSAVAMSDAINNEFGTNPPSVLAKAVDASTIVLDYSLVTGDTTKRYMSLVEFISRVENLTFNVYSQAKVVVNERTGTIVAGGSVKISEVAVSHGSVKVEIVSKPEVIQPQPFTMGQTASIPNSELAVEEKDTDMVVLDQTTTVSDLAQALNSLGVAPRDVIQILQAIKEAGALQAQLVIM
;
A
#
# COMPACT_ATOMS: atom_id res chain seq x y z
N MET A 1 38.85 -45.30 -13.29
CA MET A 1 37.56 -44.92 -12.72
C MET A 1 37.84 -43.86 -11.63
N ASN A 2 37.74 -42.56 -11.88
CA ASN A 2 37.65 -41.49 -10.87
C ASN A 2 37.91 -40.07 -11.41
N ARG A 3 37.89 -39.87 -12.74
CA ARG A 3 38.00 -38.51 -13.33
C ARG A 3 36.69 -37.99 -13.94
N ILE A 4 35.70 -38.84 -14.11
CA ILE A 4 34.37 -38.47 -14.68
C ILE A 4 33.43 -38.01 -13.57
N THR A 5 33.58 -38.48 -12.33
CA THR A 5 32.75 -38.08 -11.19
C THR A 5 33.09 -36.69 -10.65
N LEU A 6 34.29 -36.16 -10.89
CA LEU A 6 34.68 -34.81 -10.47
C LEU A 6 34.18 -33.72 -11.40
N LEU A 7 33.94 -34.02 -12.69
CA LEU A 7 33.42 -33.07 -13.68
C LEU A 7 31.90 -32.89 -13.59
N LEU A 8 31.19 -33.85 -13.00
CA LEU A 8 29.74 -33.75 -12.81
C LEU A 8 29.35 -32.95 -11.56
N SER A 9 30.29 -32.69 -10.61
CA SER A 9 30.05 -31.94 -9.39
C SER A 9 30.24 -30.43 -9.53
N ILE A 10 30.81 -29.94 -10.61
CA ILE A 10 31.13 -28.53 -10.86
C ILE A 10 30.01 -27.81 -11.62
N CYS A 11 29.03 -28.53 -12.16
CA CYS A 11 27.97 -27.94 -13.00
C CYS A 11 26.68 -27.62 -12.28
N LEU A 12 26.64 -27.59 -10.92
CA LEU A 12 25.44 -27.41 -10.10
C LEU A 12 25.47 -26.19 -9.19
N ILE A 13 26.31 -25.20 -9.52
CA ILE A 13 26.18 -23.85 -8.94
C ILE A 13 25.55 -22.94 -9.98
N VAL A 14 24.33 -23.27 -10.40
CA VAL A 14 23.42 -22.34 -11.03
C VAL A 14 22.99 -21.40 -9.89
N GLY A 15 23.50 -20.18 -9.92
CA GLY A 15 23.14 -19.12 -8.99
C GLY A 15 21.62 -19.04 -8.87
N SER A 16 21.11 -19.34 -7.70
CA SER A 16 19.71 -19.15 -7.35
C SER A 16 19.42 -17.65 -7.48
N ILE A 17 18.87 -17.23 -8.62
CA ILE A 17 18.15 -15.97 -8.70
C ILE A 17 17.05 -16.12 -7.63
N SER A 18 17.18 -15.41 -6.51
CA SER A 18 16.16 -15.36 -5.48
C SER A 18 14.94 -14.66 -6.07
N ALA A 19 14.15 -15.39 -6.82
CA ALA A 19 12.80 -15.00 -7.13
C ALA A 19 12.05 -14.95 -5.80
N GLN A 20 11.55 -13.78 -5.43
CA GLN A 20 10.83 -13.60 -4.18
C GLN A 20 9.46 -14.26 -4.31
N ASN A 21 9.33 -15.46 -3.73
CA ASN A 21 8.05 -16.16 -3.63
C ASN A 21 7.14 -15.39 -2.67
N VAL A 22 6.04 -14.87 -3.18
CA VAL A 22 5.06 -14.11 -2.42
C VAL A 22 3.71 -14.81 -2.54
N ARG A 23 2.91 -14.80 -1.48
CA ARG A 23 1.54 -15.36 -1.52
C ARG A 23 0.61 -14.44 -2.30
N ILE A 24 -0.35 -15.04 -2.99
CA ILE A 24 -1.35 -14.28 -3.79
C ILE A 24 -2.05 -13.24 -2.92
N LYS A 25 -2.49 -13.58 -1.71
CA LYS A 25 -3.18 -12.65 -0.79
C LYS A 25 -2.37 -11.42 -0.36
N ASP A 26 -1.03 -11.47 -0.48
CA ASP A 26 -0.17 -10.36 -0.07
C ASP A 26 0.00 -9.33 -1.19
N VAL A 27 -0.35 -9.69 -2.44
CA VAL A 27 -0.14 -8.85 -3.64
C VAL A 27 -1.37 -8.71 -4.53
N ALA A 28 -2.44 -9.43 -4.24
CA ALA A 28 -3.69 -9.37 -4.98
C ALA A 28 -4.90 -9.32 -4.04
N SER A 29 -5.99 -8.72 -4.53
CA SER A 29 -7.28 -8.67 -3.87
C SER A 29 -8.37 -9.28 -4.75
N ILE A 30 -9.43 -9.77 -4.13
CA ILE A 30 -10.60 -10.26 -4.85
C ILE A 30 -11.45 -9.06 -5.23
N THR A 31 -11.77 -8.93 -6.51
CA THR A 31 -12.65 -7.88 -7.01
C THR A 31 -14.09 -8.12 -6.51
N GLY A 32 -14.78 -7.03 -6.17
CA GLY A 32 -16.15 -7.12 -5.61
C GLY A 32 -16.19 -7.29 -4.09
N LEU A 33 -15.05 -7.39 -3.41
CA LEU A 33 -14.93 -7.40 -1.95
C LEU A 33 -14.35 -6.06 -1.43
N GLU A 34 -14.94 -4.96 -1.86
CA GLU A 34 -14.50 -3.65 -1.46
C GLU A 34 -15.21 -3.18 -0.19
N ASP A 35 -14.50 -2.38 0.60
CA ASP A 35 -15.05 -1.73 1.77
C ASP A 35 -16.11 -0.70 1.37
N VAL A 36 -17.29 -0.78 1.97
CA VAL A 36 -18.38 0.16 1.72
C VAL A 36 -18.27 1.34 2.68
N GLN A 37 -18.11 2.54 2.13
CA GLN A 37 -18.10 3.77 2.92
C GLN A 37 -19.52 4.17 3.27
N LEU A 38 -19.78 4.32 4.58
CA LEU A 38 -21.06 4.74 5.11
C LEU A 38 -20.98 6.15 5.66
N VAL A 39 -22.03 6.91 5.41
CA VAL A 39 -22.16 8.30 5.87
C VAL A 39 -23.52 8.49 6.54
N GLY A 40 -23.56 9.28 7.61
CA GLY A 40 -24.78 9.66 8.29
C GLY A 40 -24.71 11.06 8.85
N TYR A 41 -25.86 11.69 8.96
CA TYR A 41 -26.02 12.97 9.67
C TYR A 41 -26.67 12.70 11.03
N GLY A 42 -26.05 13.20 12.10
CA GLY A 42 -26.51 12.97 13.46
C GLY A 42 -26.38 14.19 14.37
N LEU A 43 -26.84 14.02 15.59
CA LEU A 43 -26.70 15.01 16.66
C LEU A 43 -25.91 14.43 17.83
N VAL A 44 -25.03 15.25 18.38
CA VAL A 44 -24.29 14.98 19.61
C VAL A 44 -24.90 15.82 20.72
N VAL A 45 -25.22 15.20 21.81
CA VAL A 45 -25.86 15.85 22.99
C VAL A 45 -24.96 15.74 24.22
N GLY A 46 -25.21 16.54 25.23
CA GLY A 46 -24.47 16.53 26.50
C GLY A 46 -23.19 17.36 26.50
N LEU A 47 -23.02 18.25 25.52
CA LEU A 47 -21.89 19.16 25.44
C LEU A 47 -22.01 20.27 26.48
N ALA A 48 -20.95 20.53 27.24
CA ALA A 48 -20.93 21.53 28.30
C ALA A 48 -20.77 22.97 27.76
N GLY A 49 -21.72 23.43 26.94
CA GLY A 49 -21.69 24.76 26.32
C GLY A 49 -20.74 24.89 25.14
N THR A 50 -20.16 23.78 24.67
CA THR A 50 -19.22 23.72 23.54
C THR A 50 -19.88 23.34 22.22
N GLY A 51 -21.18 23.08 22.21
CA GLY A 51 -21.96 22.74 21.03
C GLY A 51 -22.18 23.92 20.07
N ASP A 52 -23.09 23.71 19.11
CA ASP A 52 -23.40 24.69 18.08
C ASP A 52 -24.07 25.92 18.69
N LYS A 53 -23.86 27.08 18.07
CA LYS A 53 -24.47 28.33 18.45
C LYS A 53 -25.79 28.55 17.71
N SER A 54 -26.54 29.55 18.14
CA SER A 54 -27.89 29.87 17.62
C SER A 54 -27.92 30.27 16.12
N GLN A 55 -26.77 30.38 15.46
CA GLN A 55 -26.69 30.72 14.03
C GLN A 55 -26.72 29.46 13.12
N THR A 56 -26.68 28.28 13.71
CA THR A 56 -26.68 27.00 12.95
C THR A 56 -28.11 26.52 12.76
N VAL A 57 -28.82 27.09 11.77
CA VAL A 57 -30.26 26.86 11.48
C VAL A 57 -30.60 25.39 11.32
N PHE A 58 -29.71 24.58 10.68
CA PHE A 58 -29.96 23.16 10.44
C PHE A 58 -29.93 22.36 11.74
N THR A 59 -29.11 22.71 12.74
CA THR A 59 -29.08 22.04 14.04
C THR A 59 -30.38 22.27 14.80
N GLU A 60 -30.85 23.49 14.82
CA GLU A 60 -32.13 23.87 15.45
C GLU A 60 -33.29 23.10 14.80
N GLN A 61 -33.38 23.10 13.48
CA GLN A 61 -34.45 22.40 12.75
C GLN A 61 -34.44 20.91 13.03
N THR A 62 -33.25 20.29 13.08
CA THR A 62 -33.11 18.85 13.34
C THR A 62 -33.57 18.47 14.74
N ILE A 63 -33.26 19.29 15.75
CA ILE A 63 -33.74 19.07 17.12
C ILE A 63 -35.26 19.21 17.20
N ILE A 64 -35.84 20.24 16.57
CA ILE A 64 -37.29 20.43 16.52
C ILE A 64 -37.97 19.21 15.90
N ASN A 65 -37.44 18.74 14.75
CA ASN A 65 -37.97 17.55 14.06
C ASN A 65 -37.86 16.28 14.94
N MET A 66 -36.72 16.10 15.62
CA MET A 66 -36.53 14.99 16.53
C MET A 66 -37.50 14.99 17.68
N LEU A 67 -37.69 16.12 18.35
CA LEU A 67 -38.62 16.29 19.49
C LEU A 67 -40.08 16.11 19.04
N LYS A 68 -40.44 16.62 17.86
CA LYS A 68 -41.74 16.38 17.23
C LYS A 68 -42.01 14.91 16.97
N ASN A 69 -41.01 14.16 16.47
CA ASN A 69 -41.12 12.72 16.29
C ASN A 69 -41.26 11.96 17.62
N MET A 70 -40.78 12.51 18.71
CA MET A 70 -40.97 11.99 20.07
C MET A 70 -42.29 12.44 20.73
N GLY A 71 -43.16 13.17 19.99
CA GLY A 71 -44.45 13.66 20.49
C GLY A 71 -44.38 14.96 21.29
N ILE A 72 -43.26 15.69 21.24
CA ILE A 72 -43.07 16.96 21.95
C ILE A 72 -43.18 18.08 20.91
N GLU A 73 -44.24 18.92 21.04
CA GLU A 73 -44.40 20.10 20.22
C GLU A 73 -43.72 21.30 20.85
N ILE A 74 -42.83 21.96 20.14
CA ILE A 74 -42.15 23.19 20.55
C ILE A 74 -42.63 24.32 19.65
N GLN A 75 -43.16 25.36 20.27
CA GLN A 75 -43.70 26.56 19.59
C GLN A 75 -42.66 27.69 19.42
N ASP A 76 -41.57 27.67 20.20
CA ASP A 76 -40.54 28.69 20.17
C ASP A 76 -39.48 28.45 19.09
N LYS A 77 -39.32 29.40 18.20
CA LYS A 77 -38.32 29.38 17.10
C LYS A 77 -36.92 29.87 17.54
N ASN A 78 -36.73 30.28 18.78
CA ASN A 78 -35.44 30.82 19.28
C ASN A 78 -34.86 29.95 20.40
N MET A 79 -34.51 28.72 20.05
CA MET A 79 -33.89 27.81 20.99
C MET A 79 -32.37 28.07 21.10
N ARG A 80 -31.87 28.34 22.30
CA ARG A 80 -30.42 28.48 22.53
C ARG A 80 -29.82 27.09 22.73
N ILE A 81 -29.19 26.58 21.67
CA ILE A 81 -28.66 25.22 21.62
C ILE A 81 -27.14 25.30 21.81
N ARG A 82 -26.65 25.23 23.05
CA ARG A 82 -25.21 25.22 23.34
C ARG A 82 -24.68 23.85 23.72
N ASN A 83 -25.58 22.93 24.04
CA ASN A 83 -25.23 21.60 24.54
C ASN A 83 -25.42 20.52 23.48
N VAL A 84 -25.72 20.93 22.25
CA VAL A 84 -25.92 20.02 21.11
C VAL A 84 -25.08 20.48 19.91
N ALA A 85 -24.56 19.54 19.14
CA ALA A 85 -23.86 19.83 17.90
C ALA A 85 -24.35 18.89 16.79
N SER A 86 -24.48 19.42 15.60
CA SER A 86 -24.70 18.64 14.40
C SER A 86 -23.37 18.03 13.92
N VAL A 87 -23.43 16.77 13.53
CA VAL A 87 -22.23 16.02 13.15
C VAL A 87 -22.46 15.20 11.89
N MET A 88 -21.36 15.05 11.13
CA MET A 88 -21.22 14.01 10.13
C MET A 88 -20.60 12.79 10.77
N VAL A 89 -21.23 11.65 10.57
CA VAL A 89 -20.72 10.37 11.03
C VAL A 89 -20.26 9.58 9.81
N THR A 90 -19.04 9.06 9.86
CA THR A 90 -18.49 8.20 8.82
C THR A 90 -18.06 6.87 9.39
N GLY A 91 -18.22 5.81 8.62
CA GLY A 91 -17.80 4.48 9.00
C GLY A 91 -17.53 3.63 7.79
N THR A 92 -16.68 2.61 7.96
CA THR A 92 -16.33 1.67 6.89
C THR A 92 -16.92 0.32 7.22
N LEU A 93 -17.81 -0.15 6.37
CA LEU A 93 -18.37 -1.49 6.44
C LEU A 93 -17.50 -2.44 5.64
N THR A 94 -16.71 -3.27 6.35
CA THR A 94 -15.87 -4.28 5.72
C THR A 94 -16.72 -5.45 5.23
N PRO A 95 -16.27 -6.17 4.18
CA PRO A 95 -16.96 -7.35 3.67
C PRO A 95 -17.28 -8.38 4.74
N PHE A 96 -18.35 -9.14 4.52
CA PHE A 96 -18.82 -10.25 5.37
C PHE A 96 -19.25 -9.88 6.80
N LYS A 97 -19.38 -8.62 7.14
CA LYS A 97 -19.99 -8.23 8.41
C LYS A 97 -21.47 -8.58 8.42
N ARG A 98 -21.85 -9.44 9.37
CA ARG A 98 -23.22 -9.92 9.53
C ARG A 98 -24.06 -8.92 10.32
N LYS A 99 -25.39 -8.98 10.12
CA LYS A 99 -26.36 -8.23 10.92
C LYS A 99 -26.08 -8.39 12.41
N GLY A 100 -26.09 -7.28 13.16
CA GLY A 100 -25.79 -7.24 14.59
C GLY A 100 -24.32 -7.12 14.95
N THR A 101 -23.38 -7.25 14.00
CA THR A 101 -21.96 -6.99 14.28
C THR A 101 -21.70 -5.49 14.47
N ARG A 102 -20.66 -5.17 15.25
CA ARG A 102 -20.28 -3.80 15.56
C ARG A 102 -19.03 -3.39 14.80
N PHE A 103 -18.92 -2.08 14.53
CA PHE A 103 -17.73 -1.48 13.96
C PHE A 103 -17.55 -0.04 14.44
N ASP A 104 -16.34 0.47 14.30
CA ASP A 104 -15.96 1.80 14.73
C ASP A 104 -16.46 2.86 13.76
N ILE A 105 -16.78 4.02 14.31
CA ILE A 105 -17.19 5.18 13.53
C ILE A 105 -16.39 6.41 13.94
N THR A 106 -16.30 7.34 13.01
CA THR A 106 -15.72 8.65 13.22
C THR A 106 -16.84 9.70 13.17
N VAL A 107 -16.82 10.61 14.13
CA VAL A 107 -17.81 11.68 14.28
C VAL A 107 -17.09 13.01 14.12
N SER A 108 -17.56 13.85 13.19
CA SER A 108 -16.95 15.15 12.87
C SER A 108 -18.01 16.25 12.96
N SER A 109 -17.71 17.35 13.62
CA SER A 109 -18.62 18.50 13.71
C SER A 109 -18.87 19.12 12.34
N LEU A 110 -20.13 19.40 12.02
CA LEU A 110 -20.57 20.12 10.82
C LEU A 110 -20.87 21.59 11.08
N GLY A 111 -21.25 21.89 12.32
CA GLY A 111 -21.64 23.24 12.72
C GLY A 111 -20.46 24.07 13.25
N ASP A 112 -20.76 25.00 14.14
CA ASP A 112 -19.80 25.89 14.75
C ASP A 112 -19.47 25.50 16.20
N ALA A 113 -19.66 24.22 16.55
CA ALA A 113 -19.25 23.67 17.84
C ALA A 113 -17.74 23.87 18.05
N THR A 114 -17.35 24.09 19.31
CA THR A 114 -15.95 24.32 19.68
C THR A 114 -15.26 23.04 20.16
N SER A 115 -16.03 22.08 20.69
CA SER A 115 -15.55 20.76 21.13
C SER A 115 -16.70 19.76 21.18
N LEU A 116 -16.44 18.50 20.86
CA LEU A 116 -17.35 17.36 21.01
C LEU A 116 -17.03 16.53 22.26
N GLU A 117 -16.11 17.00 23.10
CA GLU A 117 -15.65 16.29 24.29
C GLU A 117 -16.79 16.10 25.30
N GLY A 118 -16.90 14.89 25.85
CA GLY A 118 -17.97 14.52 26.79
C GLY A 118 -19.35 14.33 26.16
N GLY A 119 -19.49 14.57 24.85
CA GLY A 119 -20.74 14.40 24.13
C GLY A 119 -21.07 12.95 23.82
N THR A 120 -22.36 12.70 23.62
CA THR A 120 -22.91 11.41 23.22
C THR A 120 -23.67 11.57 21.91
N LEU A 121 -23.30 10.73 20.91
CA LEU A 121 -24.03 10.64 19.66
C LEU A 121 -25.36 9.93 19.91
N ILE A 122 -26.46 10.55 19.51
CA ILE A 122 -27.79 9.91 19.51
C ILE A 122 -27.92 8.98 18.30
N ILE A 123 -28.95 8.12 18.33
CA ILE A 123 -29.17 7.14 17.26
C ILE A 123 -29.18 7.82 15.89
N THR A 124 -28.28 7.38 15.03
CA THR A 124 -28.04 7.97 13.71
C THR A 124 -27.97 6.85 12.67
N PRO A 125 -28.76 6.91 11.58
CA PRO A 125 -28.64 5.99 10.47
C PRO A 125 -27.39 6.28 9.65
N LEU A 126 -26.72 5.22 9.19
CA LEU A 126 -25.60 5.27 8.26
C LEU A 126 -26.02 4.70 6.92
N GLN A 127 -25.83 5.50 5.86
CA GLN A 127 -26.23 5.17 4.50
C GLN A 127 -25.00 4.91 3.63
N GLY A 128 -25.11 3.98 2.70
CA GLY A 128 -24.14 3.78 1.62
C GLY A 128 -24.35 4.79 0.50
N GLY A 129 -23.49 4.74 -0.52
CA GLY A 129 -23.59 5.57 -1.72
C GLY A 129 -24.87 5.33 -2.54
N ASP A 130 -25.54 4.21 -2.35
CA ASP A 130 -26.84 3.84 -2.93
C ASP A 130 -28.06 4.43 -2.19
N GLY A 131 -27.84 5.16 -1.08
CA GLY A 131 -28.89 5.69 -0.22
C GLY A 131 -29.54 4.67 0.72
N THR A 132 -29.08 3.42 0.70
CA THR A 132 -29.61 2.38 1.60
C THR A 132 -28.98 2.51 2.98
N ILE A 133 -29.80 2.35 4.04
CA ILE A 133 -29.32 2.32 5.42
C ILE A 133 -28.79 0.92 5.74
N TYR A 134 -27.46 0.82 5.96
CA TYR A 134 -26.79 -0.41 6.31
C TYR A 134 -26.52 -0.57 7.81
N ALA A 135 -26.38 0.52 8.54
CA ALA A 135 -26.11 0.47 9.95
C ALA A 135 -26.79 1.61 10.71
N THR A 136 -26.88 1.45 12.01
CA THR A 136 -27.27 2.53 12.94
C THR A 136 -26.15 2.69 13.97
N CYS A 137 -25.92 3.92 14.40
CA CYS A 137 -24.85 4.20 15.33
C CYS A 137 -25.29 5.11 16.48
N GLN A 138 -24.68 4.90 17.64
CA GLN A 138 -24.85 5.71 18.84
C GLN A 138 -23.71 5.46 19.83
N GLY A 139 -23.50 6.38 20.76
CA GLY A 139 -22.57 6.15 21.87
C GLY A 139 -21.77 7.38 22.28
N PRO A 140 -20.99 7.27 23.37
CA PRO A 140 -20.14 8.35 23.85
C PRO A 140 -18.95 8.56 22.90
N ILE A 141 -18.61 9.83 22.67
CA ILE A 141 -17.54 10.21 21.77
C ILE A 141 -16.22 10.26 22.53
N ALA A 142 -15.20 9.52 22.03
CA ALA A 142 -13.83 9.64 22.48
C ALA A 142 -13.07 10.63 21.59
N THR A 143 -12.79 11.83 22.09
CA THR A 143 -11.93 12.80 21.44
C THR A 143 -10.48 12.53 21.80
N GLY A 144 -9.55 12.60 20.84
CA GLY A 144 -8.11 12.44 21.10
C GLY A 144 -7.41 13.69 21.65
N GLY A 145 -8.16 14.71 22.03
CA GLY A 145 -7.65 15.99 22.49
C GLY A 145 -8.47 16.57 23.64
N TYR A 146 -7.95 17.62 24.27
CA TYR A 146 -8.62 18.41 25.29
C TYR A 146 -8.49 19.92 25.01
N ASP A 147 -9.49 20.68 25.42
CA ASP A 147 -9.54 22.15 25.33
C ASP A 147 -9.87 22.72 26.72
N ILE A 148 -8.85 22.98 27.52
CA ILE A 148 -9.00 23.53 28.86
C ILE A 148 -8.89 25.05 28.80
N ARG A 149 -9.89 25.73 29.32
CA ARG A 149 -9.91 27.19 29.48
C ARG A 149 -9.88 27.53 30.97
N ASP A 150 -8.89 28.31 31.37
CA ASP A 150 -8.80 28.86 32.72
C ASP A 150 -9.26 30.34 32.69
N ASN A 151 -10.37 30.62 33.38
CA ASN A 151 -10.91 31.95 33.69
C ASN A 151 -10.64 33.09 32.68
N GLY A 152 -10.62 32.79 31.39
CA GLY A 152 -10.61 33.77 30.30
C GLY A 152 -9.26 34.23 29.79
N LEU A 153 -8.13 33.85 30.41
CA LEU A 153 -6.81 34.36 30.02
C LEU A 153 -5.88 33.28 29.40
N ASN A 154 -6.00 32.03 29.81
CA ASN A 154 -5.17 30.95 29.28
C ASN A 154 -6.04 29.88 28.66
N ARG A 155 -5.71 29.51 27.41
CA ARG A 155 -6.33 28.39 26.70
C ARG A 155 -5.24 27.38 26.32
N ILE A 156 -5.36 26.18 26.86
CA ILE A 156 -4.48 25.07 26.47
C ILE A 156 -5.32 24.11 25.62
N LYS A 157 -5.04 24.11 24.31
CA LYS A 157 -5.65 23.19 23.36
C LYS A 157 -4.60 22.20 22.87
N LYS A 158 -4.86 20.92 23.04
CA LYS A 158 -4.03 19.85 22.51
C LYS A 158 -4.89 18.98 21.60
N ASN A 159 -4.46 18.82 20.36
CA ASN A 159 -5.14 18.05 19.31
C ASN A 159 -6.52 18.62 18.90
N HIS A 160 -7.20 17.93 17.99
CA HIS A 160 -8.50 18.33 17.47
C HIS A 160 -9.62 17.76 18.33
N THR A 161 -10.46 18.64 18.90
CA THR A 161 -11.62 18.29 19.71
C THR A 161 -12.93 18.24 18.91
N LEU A 162 -12.89 18.57 17.62
CA LEU A 162 -14.03 18.59 16.70
C LEU A 162 -14.24 17.25 15.97
N VAL A 163 -13.29 16.33 16.12
CA VAL A 163 -13.37 14.99 15.58
C VAL A 163 -13.16 14.00 16.71
N GLY A 164 -13.99 12.97 16.77
CA GLY A 164 -13.86 11.90 17.73
C GLY A 164 -14.22 10.54 17.13
N ARG A 165 -13.92 9.47 17.86
CA ARG A 165 -14.27 8.10 17.49
C ARG A 165 -15.22 7.51 18.51
N ILE A 166 -16.06 6.60 18.03
CA ILE A 166 -16.91 5.78 18.90
C ILE A 166 -16.58 4.32 18.57
N PRO A 167 -15.71 3.67 19.38
CA PRO A 167 -15.37 2.27 19.18
C PRO A 167 -16.60 1.38 19.28
N GLY A 168 -16.84 0.51 18.27
CA GLY A 168 -18.03 -0.33 18.21
C GLY A 168 -19.36 0.42 18.25
N GLY A 169 -19.38 1.70 17.90
CA GLY A 169 -20.56 2.57 17.97
C GLY A 169 -21.63 2.29 16.93
N ALA A 170 -21.27 1.71 15.81
CA ALA A 170 -22.22 1.30 14.77
C ALA A 170 -22.58 -0.19 14.87
N ILE A 171 -23.83 -0.50 14.56
CA ILE A 171 -24.40 -1.86 14.50
C ILE A 171 -24.97 -2.07 13.11
N VAL A 172 -24.54 -3.14 12.43
CA VAL A 172 -25.05 -3.53 11.11
C VAL A 172 -26.53 -3.92 11.21
N GLN A 173 -27.38 -3.25 10.46
CA GLN A 173 -28.83 -3.53 10.35
C GLN A 173 -29.17 -4.35 9.12
N LYS A 174 -28.50 -4.07 7.99
CA LYS A 174 -28.64 -4.75 6.74
C LYS A 174 -27.27 -5.21 6.26
N GLU A 175 -27.15 -6.46 5.87
CA GLU A 175 -25.94 -6.99 5.26
C GLU A 175 -25.78 -6.39 3.88
N TYR A 176 -24.54 -6.11 3.50
CA TYR A 176 -24.21 -5.74 2.13
C TYR A 176 -24.01 -7.02 1.33
N GLU A 177 -24.72 -7.15 0.23
CA GLU A 177 -24.60 -8.30 -0.68
C GLU A 177 -23.41 -8.08 -1.60
N PHE A 178 -22.35 -8.85 -1.39
CA PHE A 178 -21.18 -8.84 -2.25
C PHE A 178 -21.36 -9.89 -3.36
N ASN A 179 -21.26 -9.45 -4.59
CA ASN A 179 -21.19 -10.35 -5.74
C ASN A 179 -19.73 -10.77 -5.96
N VAL A 180 -19.31 -11.81 -5.23
CA VAL A 180 -17.95 -12.37 -5.35
C VAL A 180 -17.76 -13.12 -6.66
N LEU A 181 -18.86 -13.70 -7.19
CA LEU A 181 -18.88 -14.42 -8.47
C LEU A 181 -19.73 -13.65 -9.47
N ASP A 182 -19.12 -13.20 -10.54
CA ASP A 182 -19.85 -12.76 -11.73
C ASP A 182 -19.90 -13.91 -12.74
N ASN A 183 -21.11 -14.39 -13.06
CA ASN A 183 -21.33 -15.54 -13.96
C ASN A 183 -20.48 -16.79 -13.63
N LYS A 184 -20.24 -17.08 -12.33
CA LYS A 184 -19.37 -18.13 -11.79
C LYS A 184 -17.87 -17.86 -12.00
N GLU A 185 -17.50 -16.68 -12.39
CA GLU A 185 -16.13 -16.22 -12.49
C GLU A 185 -15.73 -15.41 -11.25
N LEU A 186 -14.54 -15.68 -10.74
CA LEU A 186 -13.92 -14.93 -9.65
C LEU A 186 -12.80 -14.08 -10.26
N SER A 187 -12.81 -12.78 -10.04
CA SER A 187 -11.77 -11.89 -10.52
C SER A 187 -10.80 -11.51 -9.41
N LEU A 188 -9.50 -11.67 -9.69
CA LEU A 188 -8.41 -11.21 -8.83
C LEU A 188 -7.78 -9.97 -9.45
N SER A 189 -7.47 -8.97 -8.63
CA SER A 189 -6.78 -7.75 -9.03
C SER A 189 -5.43 -7.66 -8.35
N LEU A 190 -4.34 -7.54 -9.14
CA LEU A 190 -3.00 -7.28 -8.64
C LEU A 190 -2.89 -5.85 -8.11
N SER A 191 -2.31 -5.66 -6.94
CA SER A 191 -2.06 -4.34 -6.35
C SER A 191 -1.10 -3.48 -7.18
N ASN A 192 -0.14 -4.13 -7.85
CA ASN A 192 0.79 -3.49 -8.78
C ASN A 192 0.65 -4.16 -10.15
N PRO A 193 0.12 -3.46 -11.17
CA PRO A 193 -0.06 -4.03 -12.50
C PRO A 193 1.26 -4.42 -13.14
N ASP A 194 1.42 -5.70 -13.52
CA ASP A 194 2.57 -6.22 -14.25
C ASP A 194 2.19 -7.49 -15.02
N PHE A 195 2.43 -7.49 -16.34
CA PHE A 195 2.05 -8.60 -17.22
C PHE A 195 2.74 -9.91 -16.86
N SER A 196 4.02 -9.85 -16.50
CA SER A 196 4.81 -11.05 -16.16
C SER A 196 4.31 -11.68 -14.86
N SER A 197 4.01 -10.86 -13.86
CA SER A 197 3.43 -11.28 -12.57
C SER A 197 2.01 -11.84 -12.75
N ALA A 198 1.18 -11.24 -13.61
CA ALA A 198 -0.17 -11.73 -13.89
C ALA A 198 -0.15 -13.12 -14.54
N VAL A 199 0.75 -13.35 -15.50
CA VAL A 199 0.94 -14.65 -16.13
C VAL A 199 1.48 -15.66 -15.12
N ALA A 200 2.52 -15.33 -14.36
CA ALA A 200 3.10 -16.21 -13.35
C ALA A 200 2.06 -16.62 -12.27
N MET A 201 1.17 -15.69 -11.87
CA MET A 201 0.09 -16.01 -10.95
C MET A 201 -0.96 -16.93 -11.56
N SER A 202 -1.36 -16.69 -12.81
CA SER A 202 -2.30 -17.58 -13.51
C SER A 202 -1.74 -18.99 -13.66
N ASP A 203 -0.45 -19.12 -13.99
CA ASP A 203 0.23 -20.41 -14.14
C ASP A 203 0.34 -21.14 -12.79
N ALA A 204 0.65 -20.44 -11.70
CA ALA A 204 0.70 -21.02 -10.37
C ALA A 204 -0.67 -21.60 -9.94
N ILE A 205 -1.77 -20.89 -10.22
CA ILE A 205 -3.13 -21.36 -9.96
C ILE A 205 -3.48 -22.57 -10.82
N ASN A 206 -3.20 -22.51 -12.13
CA ASN A 206 -3.48 -23.61 -13.06
C ASN A 206 -2.72 -24.88 -12.69
N ASN A 207 -1.46 -24.76 -12.27
CA ASN A 207 -0.61 -25.87 -11.84
C ASN A 207 -1.15 -26.55 -10.57
N GLU A 208 -1.61 -25.78 -9.58
CA GLU A 208 -2.17 -26.33 -8.33
C GLU A 208 -3.47 -27.12 -8.56
N PHE A 209 -4.35 -26.57 -9.38
CA PHE A 209 -5.65 -27.20 -9.64
C PHE A 209 -5.62 -28.24 -10.76
N GLY A 210 -4.47 -28.43 -11.42
CA GLY A 210 -4.23 -29.49 -12.40
C GLY A 210 -5.14 -29.40 -13.63
N THR A 211 -5.52 -28.18 -14.01
CA THR A 211 -6.32 -27.93 -15.21
C THR A 211 -5.43 -27.95 -16.44
N ASN A 212 -5.51 -29.00 -17.23
CA ASN A 212 -4.79 -29.11 -18.51
C ASN A 212 -5.60 -28.44 -19.64
N PRO A 213 -4.92 -27.84 -20.65
CA PRO A 213 -5.62 -27.34 -21.83
C PRO A 213 -6.52 -28.42 -22.46
N PRO A 214 -7.75 -28.09 -22.93
CA PRO A 214 -8.27 -26.74 -23.19
C PRO A 214 -8.94 -26.02 -22.01
N SER A 215 -9.08 -26.64 -20.84
CA SER A 215 -9.77 -26.04 -19.70
C SER A 215 -8.77 -25.33 -18.79
N VAL A 216 -8.63 -24.02 -18.93
CA VAL A 216 -7.77 -23.19 -18.12
C VAL A 216 -8.59 -22.52 -17.03
N LEU A 217 -8.30 -22.84 -15.75
CA LEU A 217 -9.01 -22.29 -14.61
C LEU A 217 -8.74 -20.80 -14.44
N ALA A 218 -7.49 -20.39 -14.50
CA ALA A 218 -7.06 -19.02 -14.32
C ALA A 218 -6.52 -18.44 -15.63
N LYS A 219 -7.02 -17.26 -15.99
CA LYS A 219 -6.60 -16.55 -17.20
C LYS A 219 -6.27 -15.09 -16.85
N ALA A 220 -5.05 -14.66 -17.14
CA ALA A 220 -4.68 -13.24 -17.10
C ALA A 220 -5.36 -12.53 -18.29
N VAL A 221 -6.21 -11.55 -17.98
CA VAL A 221 -6.94 -10.73 -18.97
C VAL A 221 -6.13 -9.49 -19.30
N ASP A 222 -5.53 -8.88 -18.30
CA ASP A 222 -4.66 -7.71 -18.43
C ASP A 222 -3.54 -7.75 -17.36
N ALA A 223 -2.75 -6.67 -17.25
CA ALA A 223 -1.63 -6.59 -16.31
C ALA A 223 -2.03 -6.64 -14.84
N SER A 224 -3.30 -6.39 -14.52
CA SER A 224 -3.81 -6.36 -13.15
C SER A 224 -4.86 -7.40 -12.87
N THR A 225 -5.59 -7.87 -13.90
CA THR A 225 -6.81 -8.68 -13.73
C THR A 225 -6.59 -10.12 -14.15
N ILE A 226 -6.87 -11.05 -13.24
CA ILE A 226 -6.87 -12.47 -13.48
C ILE A 226 -8.28 -13.01 -13.19
N VAL A 227 -8.89 -13.67 -14.16
CA VAL A 227 -10.22 -14.27 -14.06
C VAL A 227 -10.08 -15.77 -13.82
N LEU A 228 -10.81 -16.26 -12.83
CA LEU A 228 -10.87 -17.66 -12.43
C LEU A 228 -12.26 -18.22 -12.71
N ASP A 229 -12.36 -19.27 -13.52
CA ASP A 229 -13.63 -19.96 -13.79
C ASP A 229 -13.92 -21.01 -12.71
N TYR A 230 -14.71 -20.62 -11.68
CA TYR A 230 -15.10 -21.50 -10.59
C TYR A 230 -15.98 -22.68 -11.07
N SER A 231 -16.62 -22.61 -12.24
CA SER A 231 -17.43 -23.71 -12.76
C SER A 231 -16.60 -24.96 -13.06
N LEU A 232 -15.32 -24.80 -13.41
CA LEU A 232 -14.40 -25.90 -13.67
C LEU A 232 -14.01 -26.68 -12.40
N VAL A 233 -14.09 -26.04 -11.24
CA VAL A 233 -13.82 -26.68 -9.94
C VAL A 233 -15.02 -27.49 -9.48
N THR A 234 -16.22 -27.03 -9.79
CA THR A 234 -17.50 -27.70 -9.37
C THR A 234 -17.97 -28.77 -10.35
N GLY A 235 -17.48 -28.76 -11.60
CA GLY A 235 -17.95 -29.64 -12.67
C GLY A 235 -17.37 -31.06 -12.69
N ASP A 236 -16.30 -31.33 -11.93
CA ASP A 236 -15.67 -32.65 -11.90
C ASP A 236 -16.31 -33.54 -10.84
N THR A 237 -17.15 -34.50 -11.27
CA THR A 237 -17.86 -35.45 -10.42
C THR A 237 -16.96 -36.44 -9.66
N THR A 238 -15.66 -36.46 -9.99
CA THR A 238 -14.66 -37.34 -9.34
C THR A 238 -13.87 -36.60 -8.25
N LYS A 239 -13.88 -35.27 -8.22
CA LYS A 239 -13.25 -34.47 -7.18
C LYS A 239 -14.31 -33.99 -6.18
N ARG A 240 -14.02 -34.11 -4.89
CA ARG A 240 -14.82 -33.61 -3.78
C ARG A 240 -15.23 -32.16 -4.06
N TYR A 241 -16.56 -31.89 -4.00
CA TYR A 241 -17.05 -30.51 -4.14
C TYR A 241 -16.35 -29.60 -3.16
N MET A 242 -15.56 -28.66 -3.69
CA MET A 242 -14.87 -27.63 -2.90
C MET A 242 -15.82 -26.45 -2.73
N SER A 243 -16.01 -26.00 -1.48
CA SER A 243 -16.76 -24.78 -1.24
C SER A 243 -16.01 -23.56 -1.80
N LEU A 244 -16.75 -22.50 -2.16
CA LEU A 244 -16.14 -21.24 -2.63
C LEU A 244 -15.12 -20.71 -1.64
N VAL A 245 -15.39 -20.78 -0.34
CA VAL A 245 -14.47 -20.33 0.73
C VAL A 245 -13.18 -21.16 0.74
N GLU A 246 -13.29 -22.49 0.58
CA GLU A 246 -12.13 -23.38 0.52
C GLU A 246 -11.30 -23.11 -0.74
N PHE A 247 -11.97 -22.89 -1.87
CA PHE A 247 -11.32 -22.51 -3.13
C PHE A 247 -10.54 -21.21 -2.99
N ILE A 248 -11.18 -20.14 -2.52
CA ILE A 248 -10.54 -18.85 -2.28
C ILE A 248 -9.36 -19.00 -1.33
N SER A 249 -9.53 -19.70 -0.20
CA SER A 249 -8.47 -19.92 0.77
C SER A 249 -7.26 -20.63 0.18
N ARG A 250 -7.46 -21.60 -0.70
CA ARG A 250 -6.34 -22.26 -1.39
C ARG A 250 -5.65 -21.32 -2.36
N VAL A 251 -6.41 -20.60 -3.19
CA VAL A 251 -5.86 -19.62 -4.15
C VAL A 251 -5.05 -18.57 -3.42
N GLU A 252 -5.57 -17.98 -2.35
CA GLU A 252 -4.88 -16.94 -1.57
C GLU A 252 -3.56 -17.39 -0.95
N ASN A 253 -3.43 -18.66 -0.61
CA ASN A 253 -2.23 -19.21 0.02
C ASN A 253 -1.19 -19.72 -0.97
N LEU A 254 -1.49 -19.76 -2.27
CA LEU A 254 -0.51 -20.11 -3.29
C LEU A 254 0.62 -19.07 -3.35
N THR A 255 1.81 -19.57 -3.61
CA THR A 255 2.99 -18.74 -3.79
C THR A 255 3.41 -18.71 -5.25
N PHE A 256 3.83 -17.57 -5.73
CA PHE A 256 4.35 -17.38 -7.07
C PHE A 256 5.47 -16.34 -7.11
N ASN A 257 6.19 -16.27 -8.22
CA ASN A 257 7.26 -15.31 -8.40
C ASN A 257 6.70 -13.96 -8.85
N VAL A 258 6.90 -12.92 -8.05
CA VAL A 258 6.55 -11.55 -8.42
C VAL A 258 7.71 -10.89 -9.13
N TYR A 259 7.44 -10.33 -10.30
CA TYR A 259 8.38 -9.52 -11.06
C TYR A 259 8.16 -8.05 -10.71
N SER A 260 8.88 -7.55 -9.72
CA SER A 260 8.82 -6.13 -9.37
C SER A 260 9.84 -5.33 -10.18
N GLN A 261 9.43 -4.18 -10.70
CA GLN A 261 10.40 -3.25 -11.27
C GLN A 261 11.37 -2.79 -10.18
N ALA A 262 12.64 -2.78 -10.51
CA ALA A 262 13.65 -2.25 -9.62
C ALA A 262 13.36 -0.76 -9.34
N LYS A 263 13.28 -0.39 -8.06
CA LYS A 263 13.01 0.99 -7.63
C LYS A 263 14.09 1.50 -6.70
N VAL A 264 14.46 2.75 -6.90
CA VAL A 264 15.32 3.50 -5.98
C VAL A 264 14.51 4.68 -5.47
N VAL A 265 14.31 4.73 -4.16
CA VAL A 265 13.56 5.80 -3.50
C VAL A 265 14.53 6.67 -2.74
N VAL A 266 14.48 7.97 -2.99
CA VAL A 266 15.37 8.95 -2.35
C VAL A 266 14.53 10.02 -1.67
N ASN A 267 14.75 10.22 -0.37
CA ASN A 267 14.12 11.30 0.38
C ASN A 267 15.08 12.50 0.43
N GLU A 268 14.72 13.57 -0.27
CA GLU A 268 15.56 14.77 -0.38
C GLU A 268 15.75 15.48 0.98
N ARG A 269 14.74 15.45 1.84
CA ARG A 269 14.78 16.14 3.13
C ARG A 269 15.68 15.46 4.15
N THR A 270 15.70 14.12 4.15
CA THR A 270 16.45 13.32 5.13
C THR A 270 17.75 12.76 4.57
N GLY A 271 17.94 12.80 3.25
CA GLY A 271 19.07 12.17 2.56
C GLY A 271 19.02 10.65 2.56
N THR A 272 17.88 10.06 2.90
CA THR A 272 17.73 8.60 2.97
C THR A 272 17.58 8.03 1.56
N ILE A 273 18.41 7.06 1.19
CA ILE A 273 18.35 6.32 -0.06
C ILE A 273 17.95 4.88 0.25
N VAL A 274 16.88 4.41 -0.38
CA VAL A 274 16.41 3.03 -0.31
C VAL A 274 16.46 2.44 -1.71
N ALA A 275 17.32 1.47 -1.92
CA ALA A 275 17.42 0.74 -3.18
C ALA A 275 17.14 -0.74 -2.94
N GLY A 276 16.43 -1.39 -3.87
CA GLY A 276 16.31 -2.84 -3.87
C GLY A 276 17.68 -3.50 -4.04
N GLY A 277 17.92 -4.63 -3.37
CA GLY A 277 19.25 -5.29 -3.31
C GLY A 277 19.85 -5.75 -4.65
N SER A 278 19.10 -5.67 -5.76
CA SER A 278 19.53 -6.12 -7.10
C SER A 278 19.66 -4.99 -8.12
N VAL A 279 19.54 -3.70 -7.70
CA VAL A 279 19.65 -2.58 -8.65
C VAL A 279 21.10 -2.33 -9.00
N LYS A 280 21.50 -2.78 -10.18
CA LYS A 280 22.85 -2.61 -10.73
C LYS A 280 22.95 -1.33 -11.55
N ILE A 281 24.15 -0.78 -11.61
CA ILE A 281 24.49 0.37 -12.43
C ILE A 281 25.40 -0.12 -13.55
N SER A 282 25.08 0.25 -14.79
CA SER A 282 25.93 -0.02 -15.96
C SER A 282 27.12 0.94 -15.99
N GLU A 283 28.08 0.67 -16.88
CA GLU A 283 29.25 1.54 -17.09
C GLU A 283 28.82 2.99 -17.34
N VAL A 284 29.35 3.90 -16.53
CA VAL A 284 29.08 5.33 -16.64
C VAL A 284 30.15 6.14 -15.93
N ALA A 285 30.48 7.28 -16.50
CA ALA A 285 31.28 8.30 -15.85
C ALA A 285 30.44 9.56 -15.63
N VAL A 286 30.33 10.01 -14.40
CA VAL A 286 29.59 11.21 -14.02
C VAL A 286 30.51 12.14 -13.22
N SER A 287 30.52 13.42 -13.58
CA SER A 287 31.22 14.46 -12.82
C SER A 287 30.20 15.47 -12.32
N HIS A 288 30.16 15.71 -11.03
CA HIS A 288 29.32 16.71 -10.40
C HIS A 288 30.08 17.49 -9.33
N GLY A 289 30.27 18.80 -9.59
CA GLY A 289 31.08 19.64 -8.70
C GLY A 289 32.52 19.15 -8.61
N SER A 290 32.99 18.87 -7.40
CA SER A 290 34.33 18.34 -7.11
C SER A 290 34.41 16.81 -7.13
N VAL A 291 33.28 16.12 -7.34
CA VAL A 291 33.20 14.64 -7.29
C VAL A 291 33.14 14.08 -8.70
N LYS A 292 34.01 13.11 -9.02
CA LYS A 292 33.99 12.32 -10.24
C LYS A 292 33.68 10.87 -9.88
N VAL A 293 32.63 10.32 -10.43
CA VAL A 293 32.24 8.92 -10.29
C VAL A 293 32.49 8.22 -11.63
N GLU A 294 33.23 7.15 -11.60
CA GLU A 294 33.51 6.34 -12.77
C GLU A 294 33.25 4.86 -12.44
N ILE A 295 32.34 4.23 -13.17
CA ILE A 295 32.00 2.81 -13.05
C ILE A 295 32.52 2.12 -14.30
N VAL A 296 33.54 1.27 -14.14
CA VAL A 296 34.28 0.65 -15.24
C VAL A 296 34.22 -0.87 -15.12
N SER A 297 34.09 -1.54 -16.24
CA SER A 297 34.27 -3.00 -16.32
C SER A 297 35.75 -3.34 -16.30
N LYS A 298 36.19 -4.01 -15.24
CA LYS A 298 37.52 -4.63 -15.25
C LYS A 298 37.40 -6.03 -15.86
N PRO A 299 38.03 -6.31 -16.99
CA PRO A 299 38.07 -7.68 -17.52
C PRO A 299 38.86 -8.56 -16.54
N GLU A 300 38.21 -9.57 -16.00
CA GLU A 300 38.86 -10.60 -15.17
C GLU A 300 39.81 -11.41 -16.06
N VAL A 301 41.10 -11.20 -15.90
CA VAL A 301 42.10 -11.96 -16.61
C VAL A 301 42.24 -13.33 -15.92
N ILE A 302 41.56 -14.34 -16.44
CA ILE A 302 41.75 -15.72 -16.00
C ILE A 302 43.11 -16.18 -16.54
N GLN A 303 44.16 -16.11 -15.73
CA GLN A 303 45.42 -16.71 -16.04
C GLN A 303 45.30 -18.24 -15.93
N PRO A 304 45.64 -18.99 -17.02
CA PRO A 304 45.76 -20.44 -16.92
C PRO A 304 46.85 -20.83 -15.91
N GLN A 305 46.58 -21.85 -15.12
CA GLN A 305 47.59 -22.35 -14.17
C GLN A 305 48.90 -22.75 -14.90
N PRO A 306 50.09 -22.52 -14.24
CA PRO A 306 51.37 -22.89 -14.84
C PRO A 306 51.38 -24.40 -15.20
N PHE A 307 51.84 -24.71 -16.39
CA PHE A 307 51.91 -26.04 -17.04
C PHE A 307 50.70 -26.50 -17.90
N THR A 308 49.81 -25.60 -18.31
CA THR A 308 48.87 -25.92 -19.43
C THR A 308 49.26 -25.14 -20.69
N MET A 309 49.22 -25.81 -21.85
CA MET A 309 49.49 -25.23 -23.19
C MET A 309 48.29 -24.35 -23.63
N GLY A 310 48.01 -23.24 -22.96
CA GLY A 310 47.01 -22.25 -23.36
C GLY A 310 47.70 -20.94 -23.75
N GLN A 311 47.35 -20.37 -24.90
CA GLN A 311 47.84 -19.06 -25.32
C GLN A 311 47.14 -17.96 -24.55
N THR A 312 47.93 -17.04 -24.01
CA THR A 312 47.43 -15.80 -23.36
C THR A 312 46.87 -14.89 -24.45
N ALA A 313 45.57 -14.62 -24.43
CA ALA A 313 44.97 -13.60 -25.27
C ALA A 313 45.05 -12.23 -24.49
N SER A 314 45.94 -11.36 -24.97
CA SER A 314 46.02 -9.98 -24.51
C SER A 314 45.04 -9.14 -25.29
N ILE A 315 44.04 -8.57 -24.59
CA ILE A 315 43.18 -7.54 -25.17
C ILE A 315 43.78 -6.18 -24.80
N PRO A 316 44.03 -5.28 -25.78
CA PRO A 316 44.68 -4.01 -25.54
C PRO A 316 43.82 -3.10 -24.69
N ASN A 317 44.34 -2.66 -23.56
CA ASN A 317 43.77 -1.66 -22.69
C ASN A 317 44.27 -0.28 -23.15
N SER A 318 43.36 0.61 -23.53
CA SER A 318 43.73 2.02 -23.79
C SER A 318 43.59 2.77 -22.50
N GLU A 319 44.68 2.93 -21.75
CA GLU A 319 44.78 3.90 -20.67
C GLU A 319 44.92 5.29 -21.27
N LEU A 320 43.93 6.15 -21.09
CA LEU A 320 44.04 7.57 -21.20
C LEU A 320 44.06 8.15 -19.78
N ALA A 321 45.27 8.29 -19.23
CA ALA A 321 45.50 9.06 -18.00
C ALA A 321 45.44 10.53 -18.34
N VAL A 322 44.46 11.26 -17.85
CA VAL A 322 44.47 12.72 -17.74
C VAL A 322 44.60 13.04 -16.27
N GLU A 323 45.81 13.41 -15.86
CA GLU A 323 46.06 14.00 -14.54
C GLU A 323 45.51 15.41 -14.54
N GLU A 324 44.47 15.69 -13.74
CA GLU A 324 44.11 17.01 -13.25
C GLU A 324 43.76 16.97 -11.76
N LYS A 325 44.22 17.98 -11.10
CA LYS A 325 44.40 18.29 -9.70
C LYS A 325 43.14 18.07 -8.84
N ASP A 326 43.27 17.40 -7.67
CA ASP A 326 42.40 17.44 -6.51
C ASP A 326 40.87 17.30 -6.78
N THR A 327 40.50 16.20 -7.42
CA THR A 327 39.07 15.78 -7.49
C THR A 327 38.98 14.41 -6.82
N ASP A 328 38.11 14.30 -5.84
CA ASP A 328 37.81 13.01 -5.22
C ASP A 328 37.21 12.07 -6.27
N MET A 329 37.97 11.10 -6.75
CA MET A 329 37.56 10.16 -7.78
C MET A 329 37.16 8.83 -7.14
N VAL A 330 35.94 8.41 -7.38
CA VAL A 330 35.43 7.08 -6.99
C VAL A 330 35.40 6.18 -8.21
N VAL A 331 36.24 5.15 -8.21
CA VAL A 331 36.23 4.10 -9.23
C VAL A 331 35.55 2.86 -8.64
N LEU A 332 34.47 2.41 -9.26
CA LEU A 332 33.65 1.27 -8.83
C LEU A 332 33.60 0.22 -9.92
N ASP A 333 33.48 -1.05 -9.53
CA ASP A 333 33.36 -2.18 -10.45
C ASP A 333 31.96 -2.28 -11.09
N GLN A 334 31.84 -2.91 -12.25
CA GLN A 334 30.57 -3.07 -13.02
C GLN A 334 29.46 -3.81 -12.24
N THR A 335 29.79 -4.53 -11.17
CA THR A 335 28.81 -5.22 -10.29
C THR A 335 28.27 -4.32 -9.20
N THR A 336 28.64 -3.03 -9.21
CA THR A 336 28.26 -2.07 -8.18
C THR A 336 26.76 -1.85 -8.15
N THR A 337 26.20 -2.01 -6.96
CA THR A 337 24.80 -1.67 -6.73
C THR A 337 24.63 -0.20 -6.39
N VAL A 338 23.41 0.32 -6.52
CA VAL A 338 23.10 1.70 -6.06
C VAL A 338 23.43 1.89 -4.57
N SER A 339 23.29 0.83 -3.77
CA SER A 339 23.63 0.86 -2.34
C SER A 339 25.13 1.08 -2.13
N ASP A 340 25.97 0.38 -2.88
CA ASP A 340 27.42 0.49 -2.79
C ASP A 340 27.89 1.89 -3.23
N LEU A 341 27.30 2.41 -4.32
CA LEU A 341 27.57 3.78 -4.77
C LEU A 341 27.16 4.81 -3.71
N ALA A 342 25.96 4.68 -3.14
CA ALA A 342 25.50 5.60 -2.10
C ALA A 342 26.39 5.56 -0.84
N GLN A 343 26.84 4.38 -0.45
CA GLN A 343 27.75 4.20 0.67
C GLN A 343 29.14 4.83 0.39
N ALA A 344 29.64 4.64 -0.82
CA ALA A 344 30.92 5.25 -1.25
C ALA A 344 30.83 6.77 -1.24
N LEU A 345 29.77 7.37 -1.80
CA LEU A 345 29.56 8.82 -1.81
C LEU A 345 29.37 9.38 -0.40
N ASN A 346 28.65 8.67 0.49
CA ASN A 346 28.52 9.06 1.89
C ASN A 346 29.87 9.03 2.63
N SER A 347 30.75 8.06 2.33
CA SER A 347 32.08 7.95 2.96
C SER A 347 33.00 9.10 2.59
N LEU A 348 32.79 9.70 1.41
CA LEU A 348 33.47 10.92 0.95
C LEU A 348 32.87 12.22 1.52
N GLY A 349 31.77 12.11 2.29
CA GLY A 349 31.09 13.29 2.86
C GLY A 349 30.32 14.13 1.84
N VAL A 350 29.90 13.52 0.72
CA VAL A 350 29.11 14.21 -0.31
C VAL A 350 27.73 14.58 0.26
N ALA A 351 27.28 15.81 0.02
CA ALA A 351 25.99 16.25 0.52
C ALA A 351 24.84 15.43 -0.11
N PRO A 352 23.75 15.13 0.64
CA PRO A 352 22.62 14.33 0.12
C PRO A 352 22.02 14.84 -1.18
N ARG A 353 21.99 16.15 -1.39
CA ARG A 353 21.52 16.77 -2.63
C ARG A 353 22.39 16.40 -3.83
N ASP A 354 23.69 16.42 -3.66
CA ASP A 354 24.63 16.10 -4.74
C ASP A 354 24.56 14.61 -5.09
N VAL A 355 24.35 13.73 -4.09
CA VAL A 355 24.11 12.30 -4.33
C VAL A 355 22.86 12.08 -5.17
N ILE A 356 21.78 12.84 -4.91
CA ILE A 356 20.54 12.78 -5.70
C ILE A 356 20.80 13.21 -7.14
N GLN A 357 21.52 14.30 -7.34
CA GLN A 357 21.83 14.82 -8.68
C GLN A 357 22.75 13.86 -9.47
N ILE A 358 23.69 13.21 -8.80
CA ILE A 358 24.51 12.15 -9.41
C ILE A 358 23.64 10.97 -9.83
N LEU A 359 22.72 10.47 -8.97
CA LEU A 359 21.81 9.39 -9.30
C LEU A 359 20.85 9.75 -10.44
N GLN A 360 20.38 10.99 -10.49
CA GLN A 360 19.57 11.50 -11.61
C GLN A 360 20.37 11.53 -12.92
N ALA A 361 21.60 12.03 -12.89
CA ALA A 361 22.46 12.04 -14.06
C ALA A 361 22.76 10.62 -14.58
N ILE A 362 23.02 9.66 -13.68
CA ILE A 362 23.20 8.24 -14.02
C ILE A 362 21.91 7.67 -14.65
N LYS A 363 20.74 8.05 -14.13
CA LYS A 363 19.43 7.64 -14.68
C LYS A 363 19.19 8.22 -16.07
N GLU A 364 19.43 9.52 -16.27
CA GLU A 364 19.30 10.19 -17.57
C GLU A 364 20.31 9.66 -18.61
N ALA A 365 21.51 9.26 -18.18
CA ALA A 365 22.47 8.57 -19.02
C ALA A 365 22.05 7.13 -19.39
N GLY A 366 20.93 6.60 -18.83
CA GLY A 366 20.44 5.26 -19.10
C GLY A 366 21.23 4.14 -18.38
N ALA A 367 22.20 4.50 -17.53
CA ALA A 367 23.03 3.54 -16.81
C ALA A 367 22.34 2.93 -15.58
N LEU A 368 21.29 3.55 -15.06
CA LEU A 368 20.47 3.04 -13.94
C LEU A 368 19.25 2.30 -14.46
N GLN A 369 19.25 0.98 -14.36
CA GLN A 369 18.14 0.11 -14.77
C GLN A 369 17.08 0.00 -13.66
N ALA A 370 16.61 1.13 -13.14
CA ALA A 370 15.60 1.21 -12.08
C ALA A 370 14.76 2.48 -12.22
N GLN A 371 13.57 2.45 -11.63
CA GLN A 371 12.76 3.66 -11.48
C GLN A 371 13.31 4.48 -10.31
N LEU A 372 13.68 5.73 -10.55
CA LEU A 372 14.08 6.67 -9.50
C LEU A 372 12.84 7.45 -9.02
N VAL A 373 12.54 7.36 -7.73
CA VAL A 373 11.43 8.07 -7.07
C VAL A 373 12.02 9.01 -6.02
N ILE A 374 11.71 10.30 -6.12
CA ILE A 374 12.16 11.33 -5.17
C ILE A 374 10.97 11.72 -4.31
N MET A 375 11.18 11.75 -2.97
CA MET A 375 10.19 12.11 -1.96
C MET A 375 10.61 13.35 -1.18
#